data_812f407074300050e084c18d06ad109f
#
_entry.id   812f407074300050e084c18d06ad109f
#
_cell.length_a   1.000
_cell.length_b   1.000
_cell.length_c   1.000
_cell.angle_alpha   90.00
_cell.angle_beta   90.00
_cell.angle_gamma   90.00
#
_symmetry.space_group_name_H-M   'P 1'
#
loop_
_entity.id
_entity.type
_entity.pdbx_description
1 polymer ?
#
loop_
_entity_poly.entity_id
_entity_poly.type
_entity_poly.pdbx_seq_one_letter_code
_entity_poly.pdbx_strand_id
1 'polypeptide(L)'
;MDTEIKLKGDRIIEQIPSIKDKALRINLNENIYGTFAEIGAGQETVRHFFRSGGSSGTIAKAMSAYDKDFSDAVYGIEGDGRYVTESRLKKMLSHEVNLIEKRLSREKHPNKMFFSYANTVATIDFAKQFKGHGWVGISYQIEPDEDYN
;
A
#
# COMPACT_ATOMS: atom_id res chain seq x y z
N MET A 1 -0.23 13.01 16.78
CA MET A 1 -1.41 13.91 16.70
C MET A 1 -2.56 13.22 17.37
N ASP A 2 -3.06 13.83 18.41
CA ASP A 2 -4.19 13.28 19.13
C ASP A 2 -5.50 13.61 18.40
N THR A 3 -6.43 12.66 18.43
CA THR A 3 -7.77 12.86 17.90
C THR A 3 -8.49 13.86 18.83
N GLU A 4 -8.77 15.07 18.35
CA GLU A 4 -9.55 16.03 19.12
C GLU A 4 -11.00 15.56 19.22
N ILE A 5 -11.49 15.44 20.44
CA ILE A 5 -12.90 15.16 20.72
C ILE A 5 -13.58 16.49 20.98
N LYS A 6 -14.52 16.88 20.13
CA LYS A 6 -15.35 18.06 20.32
C LYS A 6 -16.72 17.67 20.85
N LEU A 7 -17.13 18.33 21.94
CA LEU A 7 -18.47 18.20 22.47
C LEU A 7 -19.38 19.19 21.74
N LYS A 8 -20.47 18.71 21.19
CA LYS A 8 -21.53 19.53 20.63
C LYS A 8 -22.85 19.11 21.27
N GLY A 9 -23.28 19.90 22.25
CA GLY A 9 -24.36 19.46 23.13
C GLY A 9 -23.94 18.22 23.91
N ASP A 10 -24.82 17.28 24.07
CA ASP A 10 -24.59 16.03 24.81
C ASP A 10 -23.97 14.91 23.94
N ARG A 11 -23.49 15.24 22.72
CA ARG A 11 -22.88 14.26 21.81
C ARG A 11 -21.37 14.48 21.67
N ILE A 12 -20.61 13.40 21.86
CA ILE A 12 -19.18 13.36 21.54
C ILE A 12 -19.07 13.15 20.04
N ILE A 13 -18.47 14.11 19.34
CA ILE A 13 -18.18 13.98 17.91
C ILE A 13 -16.68 13.70 17.78
N GLU A 14 -16.36 12.49 17.41
CA GLU A 14 -14.98 12.12 17.07
C GLU A 14 -14.59 12.80 15.75
N GLN A 15 -13.48 13.53 15.76
CA GLN A 15 -12.97 14.16 14.57
C GLN A 15 -12.12 13.15 13.79
N ILE A 16 -12.57 12.77 12.60
CA ILE A 16 -11.85 11.84 11.71
C ILE A 16 -10.61 12.56 11.17
N PRO A 17 -9.39 12.01 11.36
CA PRO A 17 -8.19 12.59 10.79
C PRO A 17 -8.24 12.68 9.27
N SER A 18 -7.66 13.72 8.70
CA SER A 18 -7.50 13.84 7.25
C SER A 18 -6.58 12.76 6.68
N ILE A 19 -6.61 12.56 5.37
CA ILE A 19 -5.67 11.64 4.69
C ILE A 19 -4.22 12.03 4.98
N LYS A 20 -3.92 13.32 4.91
CA LYS A 20 -2.60 13.86 5.23
C LYS A 20 -2.17 13.54 6.66
N ASP A 21 -3.06 13.71 7.62
CA ASP A 21 -2.77 13.44 9.03
C ASP A 21 -2.53 11.96 9.27
N LYS A 22 -3.30 11.09 8.64
CA LYS A 22 -3.11 9.63 8.73
C LYS A 22 -1.76 9.21 8.15
N ALA A 23 -1.42 9.70 6.95
CA ALA A 23 -0.16 9.40 6.30
C ALA A 23 1.04 9.93 7.11
N LEU A 24 0.95 11.14 7.62
CA LEU A 24 2.00 11.73 8.45
C LEU A 24 2.21 10.94 9.75
N ARG A 25 1.13 10.49 10.38
CA ARG A 25 1.22 9.67 11.59
C ARG A 25 2.00 8.37 11.34
N ILE A 26 1.76 7.73 10.21
CA ILE A 26 2.51 6.53 9.80
C ILE A 26 3.97 6.89 9.52
N ASN A 27 4.21 7.95 8.74
CA ASN A 27 5.57 8.38 8.39
C ASN A 27 6.42 8.75 9.61
N LEU A 28 5.82 9.25 10.67
CA LEU A 28 6.53 9.60 11.91
C LEU A 28 6.78 8.41 12.83
N ASN A 29 6.23 7.25 12.53
CA ASN A 29 6.52 6.03 13.27
C ASN A 29 7.80 5.37 12.71
N GLU A 30 8.87 5.45 13.45
CA GLU A 30 10.20 4.94 13.05
C GLU A 30 10.24 3.41 12.89
N ASN A 31 9.25 2.70 13.39
CA ASN A 31 9.20 1.24 13.35
C ASN A 31 8.38 0.68 12.18
N ILE A 32 7.72 1.52 11.39
CA ILE A 32 6.94 1.12 10.23
C ILE A 32 7.74 1.36 8.95
N TYR A 33 7.94 0.30 8.16
CA TYR A 33 8.72 0.38 6.94
C TYR A 33 8.18 -0.58 5.88
N GLY A 34 8.00 -0.11 4.65
CA GLY A 34 7.37 -0.97 3.67
C GLY A 34 7.46 -0.51 2.23
N THR A 35 6.73 -1.24 1.41
CA THR A 35 6.71 -1.06 -0.05
C THR A 35 5.30 -0.77 -0.56
N PHE A 36 5.25 -0.05 -1.66
CA PHE A 36 4.03 0.21 -2.42
C PHE A 36 4.21 -0.28 -3.86
N ALA A 37 3.22 -1.01 -4.36
CA ALA A 37 3.15 -1.41 -5.75
C ALA A 37 1.77 -1.06 -6.31
N GLU A 38 1.73 -0.11 -7.24
CA GLU A 38 0.49 0.39 -7.81
C GLU A 38 0.47 0.12 -9.31
N ILE A 39 -0.44 -0.73 -9.74
CA ILE A 39 -0.55 -1.21 -11.11
C ILE A 39 -1.81 -0.67 -11.77
N GLY A 40 -1.65 -0.12 -12.97
CA GLY A 40 -2.74 0.44 -13.74
C GLY A 40 -3.16 1.83 -13.26
N ALA A 41 -4.44 2.06 -13.10
CA ALA A 41 -4.98 3.40 -12.86
C ALA A 41 -4.92 3.89 -11.40
N GLY A 42 -4.57 3.02 -10.45
CA GLY A 42 -4.59 3.34 -9.02
C GLY A 42 -3.32 3.97 -8.48
N GLN A 43 -2.78 5.00 -9.09
CA GLN A 43 -1.45 5.55 -8.84
C GLN A 43 -1.38 6.64 -7.75
N GLU A 44 -2.31 6.65 -6.81
CA GLU A 44 -2.47 7.79 -5.90
C GLU A 44 -2.05 7.54 -4.45
N THR A 45 -2.07 6.30 -3.97
CA THR A 45 -1.93 6.02 -2.53
C THR A 45 -0.57 6.45 -1.99
N VAL A 46 0.52 6.06 -2.62
CA VAL A 46 1.87 6.40 -2.15
C VAL A 46 2.13 7.91 -2.18
N ARG A 47 1.49 8.63 -3.07
CA ARG A 47 1.65 10.10 -3.19
C ARG A 47 1.20 10.84 -1.93
N HIS A 48 0.18 10.35 -1.24
CA HIS A 48 -0.27 10.92 0.03
C HIS A 48 0.83 10.84 1.09
N PHE A 49 1.59 9.76 1.12
CA PHE A 49 2.73 9.60 2.02
C PHE A 49 3.87 10.56 1.65
N PHE A 50 4.23 10.66 0.38
CA PHE A 50 5.27 11.59 -0.06
C PHE A 50 4.92 13.05 0.22
N ARG A 51 3.67 13.44 0.02
CA ARG A 51 3.21 14.82 0.25
C ARG A 51 3.09 15.19 1.72
N SER A 52 2.97 14.22 2.59
CA SER A 52 2.80 14.47 4.03
C SER A 52 4.09 14.76 4.76
N GLY A 53 5.24 14.48 4.15
CA GLY A 53 6.56 14.63 4.77
C GLY A 53 6.95 13.43 5.64
N GLY A 54 8.25 13.29 5.90
CA GLY A 54 8.80 12.22 6.72
C GLY A 54 8.78 10.82 6.10
N SER A 55 8.48 10.70 4.82
CA SER A 55 8.31 9.42 4.14
C SER A 55 9.59 8.60 3.97
N SER A 56 10.75 9.22 4.06
CA SER A 56 12.04 8.53 3.91
C SER A 56 12.27 7.42 4.95
N GLY A 57 11.65 7.55 6.12
CA GLY A 57 11.69 6.52 7.16
C GLY A 57 10.62 5.44 7.03
N THR A 58 9.67 5.59 6.10
CA THR A 58 8.52 4.68 5.95
C THR A 58 8.57 3.90 4.65
N ILE A 59 8.96 4.54 3.55
CA ILE A 59 8.86 3.97 2.21
C ILE A 59 10.21 3.43 1.77
N ALA A 60 10.34 2.11 1.73
CA ALA A 60 11.50 1.43 1.19
C ALA A 60 11.53 1.49 -0.34
N LYS A 61 10.37 1.32 -0.94
CA LYS A 61 10.21 1.28 -2.40
C LYS A 61 8.78 1.65 -2.76
N ALA A 62 8.63 2.46 -3.78
CA ALA A 62 7.35 2.69 -4.45
C ALA A 62 7.52 2.33 -5.92
N MET A 63 6.73 1.38 -6.39
CA MET A 63 6.74 0.90 -7.75
C MET A 63 5.42 1.21 -8.43
N SER A 64 5.50 1.63 -9.68
CA SER A 64 4.36 1.88 -10.53
C SER A 64 4.59 1.19 -11.88
N ALA A 65 3.60 0.47 -12.35
CA ALA A 65 3.58 -0.06 -13.71
C ALA A 65 2.18 0.13 -14.30
N TYR A 66 2.11 0.41 -15.57
CA TYR A 66 0.84 0.69 -16.22
C TYR A 66 0.48 -0.37 -17.25
N ASP A 67 1.44 -0.82 -18.04
CA ASP A 67 1.18 -1.81 -19.06
C ASP A 67 1.31 -3.26 -18.55
N LYS A 68 0.64 -4.14 -19.28
CA LYS A 68 0.57 -5.56 -18.98
C LYS A 68 1.93 -6.26 -19.10
N ASP A 69 2.70 -5.93 -20.12
CA ASP A 69 3.97 -6.62 -20.42
C ASP A 69 5.00 -6.34 -19.33
N PHE A 70 5.07 -5.09 -18.86
CA PHE A 70 5.94 -4.74 -17.75
C PHE A 70 5.50 -5.41 -16.45
N SER A 71 4.20 -5.42 -16.19
CA SER A 71 3.63 -6.10 -15.02
C SER A 71 3.90 -7.59 -15.05
N ASP A 72 3.82 -8.24 -16.22
CA ASP A 72 4.16 -9.65 -16.41
C ASP A 72 5.65 -9.94 -16.14
N ALA A 73 6.52 -9.03 -16.55
CA ALA A 73 7.95 -9.17 -16.31
C ALA A 73 8.30 -9.17 -14.82
N VAL A 74 7.51 -8.47 -14.01
CA VAL A 74 7.73 -8.38 -12.56
C VAL A 74 7.01 -9.50 -11.80
N TYR A 75 5.74 -9.72 -12.10
CA TYR A 75 4.86 -10.60 -11.30
C TYR A 75 4.49 -11.92 -11.99
N GLY A 76 4.90 -12.11 -13.23
CA GLY A 76 4.56 -13.28 -14.01
C GLY A 76 3.29 -13.13 -14.85
N ILE A 77 3.08 -14.07 -15.75
CA ILE A 77 1.93 -14.09 -16.66
C ILE A 77 0.74 -14.73 -15.96
N GLU A 78 -0.46 -14.13 -16.12
CA GLU A 78 -1.71 -14.72 -15.66
C GLU A 78 -2.28 -15.67 -16.73
N GLY A 79 -2.53 -16.92 -16.35
CA GLY A 79 -3.00 -17.97 -17.26
C GLY A 79 -4.36 -17.68 -17.90
N ASP A 80 -5.23 -16.95 -17.21
CA ASP A 80 -6.56 -16.54 -17.71
C ASP A 80 -6.56 -15.18 -18.40
N GLY A 81 -5.40 -14.51 -18.48
CA GLY A 81 -5.25 -13.18 -19.05
C GLY A 81 -5.90 -12.05 -18.25
N ARG A 82 -6.31 -12.30 -17.02
CA ARG A 82 -6.96 -11.32 -16.16
C ARG A 82 -5.99 -10.76 -15.14
N TYR A 83 -5.84 -9.43 -15.08
CA TYR A 83 -4.85 -8.74 -14.29
C TYR A 83 -5.42 -7.93 -13.13
N VAL A 84 -6.70 -7.63 -13.15
CA VAL A 84 -7.39 -6.94 -12.06
C VAL A 84 -8.22 -7.97 -11.29
N THR A 85 -7.52 -8.78 -10.52
CA THR A 85 -8.08 -9.91 -9.78
C THR A 85 -7.45 -10.06 -8.41
N GLU A 86 -8.13 -10.76 -7.51
CA GLU A 86 -7.58 -11.16 -6.21
C GLU A 86 -6.30 -11.98 -6.36
N SER A 87 -6.28 -12.91 -7.31
CA SER A 87 -5.11 -13.75 -7.58
C SER A 87 -3.88 -12.90 -7.94
N ARG A 88 -4.05 -11.93 -8.83
CA ARG A 88 -2.98 -11.02 -9.19
C ARG A 88 -2.51 -10.19 -8.01
N LEU A 89 -3.44 -9.65 -7.21
CA LEU A 89 -3.11 -8.90 -6.02
C LEU A 89 -2.27 -9.73 -5.03
N LYS A 90 -2.65 -10.98 -4.79
CA LYS A 90 -1.91 -11.88 -3.91
C LYS A 90 -0.49 -12.13 -4.41
N LYS A 91 -0.29 -12.31 -5.71
CA LYS A 91 1.05 -12.44 -6.31
C LYS A 91 1.89 -11.18 -6.13
N MET A 92 1.29 -10.01 -6.29
CA MET A 92 1.96 -8.73 -6.06
C MET A 92 2.40 -8.59 -4.60
N LEU A 93 1.52 -8.84 -3.65
CA LEU A 93 1.83 -8.77 -2.22
C LEU A 93 2.92 -9.77 -1.83
N SER A 94 2.84 -11.02 -2.28
CA SER A 94 3.87 -12.03 -2.01
C SER A 94 5.23 -11.64 -2.57
N HIS A 95 5.28 -11.12 -3.79
CA HIS A 95 6.51 -10.65 -4.41
C HIS A 95 7.15 -9.52 -3.59
N GLU A 96 6.35 -8.52 -3.20
CA GLU A 96 6.83 -7.37 -2.46
C GLU A 96 7.30 -7.74 -1.04
N VAL A 97 6.57 -8.60 -0.34
CA VAL A 97 6.98 -9.11 0.97
C VAL A 97 8.30 -9.87 0.87
N ASN A 98 8.42 -10.78 -0.10
CA ASN A 98 9.65 -11.53 -0.30
C ASN A 98 10.83 -10.62 -0.65
N LEU A 99 10.59 -9.59 -1.42
CA LEU A 99 11.62 -8.63 -1.81
C LEU A 99 12.12 -7.82 -0.60
N ILE A 100 11.22 -7.30 0.23
CA ILE A 100 11.61 -6.52 1.42
C ILE A 100 12.36 -7.40 2.42
N GLU A 101 11.92 -8.63 2.65
CA GLU A 101 12.59 -9.58 3.54
C GLU A 101 14.00 -9.96 3.05
N LYS A 102 14.20 -10.09 1.74
CA LYS A 102 15.52 -10.39 1.16
C LYS A 102 16.45 -9.19 1.18
N ARG A 103 15.95 -8.00 0.99
CA ARG A 103 16.76 -6.78 0.85
C ARG A 103 17.07 -6.12 2.18
N LEU A 104 16.22 -6.28 3.17
CA LEU A 104 16.37 -5.68 4.48
C LEU A 104 16.57 -6.76 5.53
N SER A 105 17.76 -6.80 6.08
CA SER A 105 18.11 -7.76 7.13
C SER A 105 17.37 -7.43 8.44
N ARG A 106 16.72 -8.43 9.01
CA ARG A 106 16.12 -8.33 10.34
C ARG A 106 17.15 -8.07 11.44
N GLU A 107 18.38 -8.52 11.27
CA GLU A 107 19.48 -8.23 12.20
C GLU A 107 19.78 -6.73 12.28
N LYS A 108 19.72 -6.04 11.15
CA LYS A 108 19.93 -4.59 11.08
C LYS A 108 18.69 -3.78 11.46
N HIS A 109 17.51 -4.40 11.37
CA HIS A 109 16.23 -3.73 11.61
C HIS A 109 15.35 -4.56 12.56
N PRO A 110 15.82 -4.84 13.80
CA PRO A 110 15.11 -5.78 14.69
C PRO A 110 13.78 -5.26 15.20
N ASN A 111 13.57 -3.95 15.19
CA ASN A 111 12.34 -3.31 15.67
C ASN A 111 11.39 -2.88 14.55
N LYS A 112 11.71 -3.18 13.29
CA LYS A 112 10.87 -2.78 12.16
C LYS A 112 9.70 -3.76 11.96
N MET A 113 8.53 -3.20 11.82
CA MET A 113 7.35 -3.86 11.30
C MET A 113 7.27 -3.57 9.81
N PHE A 114 7.32 -4.61 8.99
CA PHE A 114 7.25 -4.45 7.55
C PHE A 114 5.81 -4.50 7.06
N PHE A 115 5.55 -3.80 5.98
CA PHE A 115 4.30 -3.89 5.24
C PHE A 115 4.56 -3.86 3.73
N SER A 116 3.61 -4.40 2.99
CA SER A 116 3.53 -4.24 1.54
C SER A 116 2.10 -3.88 1.17
N TYR A 117 1.95 -2.76 0.50
CA TYR A 117 0.68 -2.32 -0.05
C TYR A 117 0.69 -2.56 -1.56
N ALA A 118 -0.40 -3.07 -2.09
CA ALA A 118 -0.55 -3.24 -3.53
C ALA A 118 -1.97 -2.92 -3.99
N ASN A 119 -2.06 -2.43 -5.22
CA ASN A 119 -3.31 -2.33 -5.93
C ASN A 119 -3.14 -2.69 -7.41
N THR A 120 -4.21 -3.16 -8.00
CA THR A 120 -4.33 -3.37 -9.44
C THR A 120 -5.69 -2.84 -9.87
N VAL A 121 -5.71 -1.86 -10.76
CA VAL A 121 -6.89 -1.06 -11.08
C VAL A 121 -7.04 -0.87 -12.58
N ALA A 122 -8.25 -1.11 -13.07
CA ALA A 122 -8.66 -0.78 -14.41
C ALA A 122 -9.70 0.34 -14.40
N THR A 123 -9.53 1.32 -15.28
CA THR A 123 -10.54 2.35 -15.51
C THR A 123 -11.57 1.88 -16.52
N ILE A 124 -12.64 2.66 -16.67
CA ILE A 124 -13.56 2.49 -17.78
C ILE A 124 -12.81 2.67 -19.11
N ASP A 125 -13.06 1.80 -20.07
CA ASP A 125 -12.44 1.92 -21.38
C ASP A 125 -13.01 3.11 -22.18
N PHE A 126 -12.32 3.50 -23.23
CA PHE A 126 -12.73 4.63 -24.07
C PHE A 126 -14.11 4.44 -24.69
N ALA A 127 -14.47 3.21 -25.04
CA ALA A 127 -15.78 2.86 -25.57
C ALA A 127 -16.87 2.74 -24.50
N LYS A 128 -16.52 2.90 -23.22
CA LYS A 128 -17.41 2.78 -22.05
C LYS A 128 -18.14 1.43 -21.96
N GLN A 129 -17.51 0.38 -22.48
CA GLN A 129 -18.06 -0.98 -22.47
C GLN A 129 -17.78 -1.72 -21.17
N PHE A 130 -16.67 -1.39 -20.48
CA PHE A 130 -16.26 -2.01 -19.23
C PHE A 130 -16.27 -0.98 -18.11
N LYS A 131 -16.73 -1.42 -16.93
CA LYS A 131 -16.70 -0.59 -15.72
C LYS A 131 -15.29 -0.58 -15.12
N GLY A 132 -14.89 0.57 -14.57
CA GLY A 132 -13.71 0.65 -13.74
C GLY A 132 -13.87 -0.25 -12.51
N HIS A 133 -12.79 -0.93 -12.13
CA HIS A 133 -12.74 -1.78 -10.94
C HIS A 133 -11.31 -1.96 -10.49
N GLY A 134 -11.14 -2.44 -9.28
CA GLY A 134 -9.82 -2.65 -8.74
C GLY A 134 -9.82 -3.60 -7.56
N TRP A 135 -8.62 -4.07 -7.27
CA TRP A 135 -8.30 -4.81 -6.06
C TRP A 135 -7.20 -4.08 -5.31
N VAL A 136 -7.34 -4.00 -4.01
CA VAL A 136 -6.37 -3.39 -3.11
C VAL A 136 -6.13 -4.31 -1.92
N GLY A 137 -4.91 -4.35 -1.45
CA GLY A 137 -4.57 -5.15 -0.29
C GLY A 137 -3.30 -4.68 0.38
N ILE A 138 -3.12 -5.16 1.58
CA ILE A 138 -1.95 -4.91 2.39
C ILE A 138 -1.57 -6.18 3.13
N SER A 139 -0.26 -6.48 3.15
CA SER A 139 0.34 -7.45 4.05
C SER A 139 1.15 -6.69 5.08
N TYR A 140 0.96 -6.93 6.35
CA TYR A 140 1.57 -6.12 7.40
C TYR A 140 1.85 -6.92 8.67
N GLN A 141 2.72 -6.37 9.50
CA GLN A 141 3.04 -6.86 10.83
C GLN A 141 2.59 -5.84 11.87
N ILE A 142 2.12 -6.29 13.01
CA ILE A 142 1.83 -5.48 14.20
C ILE A 142 3.01 -5.53 15.17
N GLU A 143 3.67 -6.68 15.21
CA GLU A 143 4.87 -6.92 15.99
C GLU A 143 6.04 -7.28 15.07
N PRO A 144 7.28 -6.89 15.40
CA PRO A 144 8.45 -7.38 14.67
C PRO A 144 8.52 -8.91 14.67
N ASP A 145 8.97 -9.51 13.58
CA ASP A 145 9.19 -10.95 13.42
C ASP A 145 7.94 -11.84 13.49
N GLU A 146 6.74 -11.28 13.53
CA GLU A 146 5.52 -12.08 13.38
C GLU A 146 5.25 -12.44 11.92
N ASP A 147 4.37 -13.42 11.70
CA ASP A 147 3.81 -13.70 10.39
C ASP A 147 2.99 -12.51 9.87
N TYR A 148 2.94 -12.35 8.55
CA TYR A 148 2.16 -11.25 7.95
C TYR A 148 0.65 -11.51 8.03
N ASN A 149 -0.06 -10.47 8.44
CA ASN A 149 -1.51 -10.42 8.40
C ASN A 149 -1.99 -10.07 6.98
#